data_bb73e3dc48198848e996876e06647df3
#
_entry.id   bb73e3dc48198848e996876e06647df3
#
_cell.length_a   1.000
_cell.length_b   1.000
_cell.length_c   1.000
_cell.angle_alpha   90.00
_cell.angle_beta   90.00
_cell.angle_gamma   90.00
#
_symmetry.space_group_name_H-M   'P 1'
#
loop_
_entity.id
_entity.type
_entity.pdbx_description
1 polymer ?
#
loop_
_entity_poly.entity_id
_entity_poly.type
_entity_poly.pdbx_seq_one_letter_code
_entity_poly.pdbx_strand_id
1 'polypeptide(L)'
;MIKRAAALALLAILWVLPATAQDLAGVDVPYERHVLDNGLTVLLHVDRAAPQAFVNVYYKVGSRDEQPGKTGFAHLFEHLMFNGSENFDDEYFAPIQDVGGSLNGDTFFDRTRYYQTVPNTALERVLWLESDRMGHLLGAVTQEKLDQQRGVVQNEKRRGDNRPYAEASDKLLAGLYPQGHPYSWSTIGSMEDLDAASLE
;
A
#
# COMPACT_ATOMS: atom_id res chain seq x y z
N MET A 1 55.04 22.42 -20.65
CA MET A 1 53.67 22.91 -20.95
C MET A 1 52.90 21.99 -21.87
N ILE A 2 53.47 21.42 -22.92
CA ILE A 2 52.80 20.54 -23.91
C ILE A 2 52.22 19.25 -23.29
N LYS A 3 52.92 18.61 -22.32
CA LYS A 3 52.42 17.37 -21.66
C LYS A 3 51.20 17.55 -20.78
N ARG A 4 50.96 18.75 -20.23
CA ARG A 4 49.77 19.06 -19.44
C ARG A 4 48.56 19.36 -20.30
N ALA A 5 48.75 19.94 -21.46
CA ALA A 5 47.67 20.19 -22.43
C ALA A 5 47.16 18.89 -23.05
N ALA A 6 48.00 17.91 -23.33
CA ALA A 6 47.61 16.59 -23.84
C ALA A 6 46.82 15.78 -22.82
N ALA A 7 47.15 15.86 -21.53
CA ALA A 7 46.37 15.18 -20.47
C ALA A 7 44.96 15.77 -20.26
N LEU A 8 44.82 17.08 -20.37
CA LEU A 8 43.52 17.75 -20.30
C LEU A 8 42.63 17.45 -21.52
N ALA A 9 43.22 17.33 -22.71
CA ALA A 9 42.50 16.94 -23.91
C ALA A 9 42.00 15.49 -23.84
N LEU A 10 42.78 14.55 -23.27
CA LEU A 10 42.35 13.17 -23.03
C LEU A 10 41.22 13.06 -21.99
N LEU A 11 41.26 13.88 -20.93
CA LEU A 11 40.13 13.93 -19.97
C LEU A 11 38.86 14.52 -20.59
N ALA A 12 38.94 15.47 -21.49
CA ALA A 12 37.79 16.06 -22.16
C ALA A 12 37.11 15.08 -23.15
N ILE A 13 37.91 14.20 -23.78
CA ILE A 13 37.40 13.18 -24.71
C ILE A 13 36.63 12.06 -23.96
N LEU A 14 37.00 11.77 -22.71
CA LEU A 14 36.30 10.79 -21.87
C LEU A 14 34.88 11.26 -21.43
N TRP A 15 34.60 12.57 -21.54
CA TRP A 15 33.28 13.14 -21.17
C TRP A 15 32.29 13.20 -22.34
N VAL A 16 32.71 12.84 -23.56
CA VAL A 16 31.89 12.93 -24.77
C VAL A 16 31.52 11.54 -25.31
N LEU A 17 31.77 10.47 -24.58
CA LEU A 17 31.18 9.19 -24.95
C LEU A 17 29.66 9.32 -24.74
N PRO A 18 28.85 9.23 -25.81
CA PRO A 18 27.42 9.18 -25.62
C PRO A 18 27.14 7.98 -24.71
N ALA A 19 26.55 8.22 -23.56
CA ALA A 19 25.91 7.15 -22.85
C ALA A 19 24.83 6.62 -23.80
N THR A 20 25.13 5.53 -24.48
CA THR A 20 24.09 4.75 -25.15
C THR A 20 23.19 4.29 -24.02
N ALA A 21 22.05 4.98 -23.84
CA ALA A 21 20.97 4.41 -23.09
C ALA A 21 20.74 3.04 -23.71
N GLN A 22 21.05 1.98 -22.97
CA GLN A 22 20.59 0.67 -23.36
C GLN A 22 19.09 0.84 -23.53
N ASP A 23 18.62 0.62 -24.74
CA ASP A 23 17.21 0.44 -25.00
C ASP A 23 16.82 -0.75 -24.12
N LEU A 24 16.28 -0.46 -22.95
CA LEU A 24 15.65 -1.48 -22.13
C LEU A 24 14.47 -1.92 -22.98
N ALA A 25 14.71 -2.94 -23.82
CA ALA A 25 13.65 -3.65 -24.51
C ALA A 25 12.57 -3.85 -23.45
N GLY A 26 11.44 -3.16 -23.63
CA GLY A 26 10.44 -3.03 -22.59
C GLY A 26 10.11 -4.43 -22.09
N VAL A 27 10.19 -4.62 -20.76
CA VAL A 27 9.76 -5.88 -20.16
C VAL A 27 8.28 -5.99 -20.49
N ASP A 28 7.95 -6.80 -21.48
CA ASP A 28 6.56 -7.11 -21.81
C ASP A 28 6.05 -8.15 -20.80
N VAL A 29 5.09 -7.77 -20.00
CA VAL A 29 4.40 -8.65 -19.05
C VAL A 29 3.02 -8.92 -19.63
N PRO A 30 2.83 -10.04 -20.36
CA PRO A 30 1.54 -10.38 -20.92
C PRO A 30 0.53 -10.63 -19.80
N TYR A 31 -0.67 -10.06 -19.91
CA TYR A 31 -1.75 -10.28 -18.97
C TYR A 31 -3.10 -10.32 -19.69
N GLU A 32 -4.06 -10.98 -19.05
CA GLU A 32 -5.46 -10.96 -19.44
C GLU A 32 -6.21 -9.96 -18.55
N ARG A 33 -7.10 -9.20 -19.16
CA ARG A 33 -7.97 -8.25 -18.45
C ARG A 33 -9.42 -8.67 -18.56
N HIS A 34 -10.05 -8.87 -17.41
CA HIS A 34 -11.47 -9.18 -17.30
C HIS A 34 -12.18 -8.09 -16.50
N VAL A 35 -13.45 -7.86 -16.82
CA VAL A 35 -14.33 -6.99 -16.04
C VAL A 35 -15.55 -7.81 -15.70
N LEU A 36 -15.80 -7.98 -14.40
CA LEU A 36 -16.97 -8.72 -13.91
C LEU A 36 -18.24 -7.86 -13.99
N ASP A 37 -19.42 -8.48 -13.88
CA ASP A 37 -20.72 -7.80 -13.99
C ASP A 37 -20.90 -6.68 -12.94
N ASN A 38 -20.25 -6.80 -11.78
CA ASN A 38 -20.24 -5.78 -10.72
C ASN A 38 -19.22 -4.66 -10.96
N GLY A 39 -18.49 -4.67 -12.08
CA GLY A 39 -17.48 -3.68 -12.44
C GLY A 39 -16.07 -3.96 -11.91
N LEU A 40 -15.85 -5.04 -11.12
CA LEU A 40 -14.52 -5.41 -10.65
C LEU A 40 -13.62 -5.75 -11.84
N THR A 41 -12.49 -5.06 -11.94
CA THR A 41 -11.45 -5.37 -12.95
C THR A 41 -10.48 -6.38 -12.38
N VAL A 42 -10.29 -7.48 -13.08
CA VAL A 42 -9.33 -8.55 -12.75
C VAL A 42 -8.23 -8.58 -13.80
N LEU A 43 -6.99 -8.55 -13.37
CA LEU A 43 -5.80 -8.70 -14.21
C LEU A 43 -5.14 -10.04 -13.86
N LEU A 44 -4.96 -10.90 -14.86
CA LEU A 44 -4.36 -12.21 -14.71
C LEU A 44 -3.04 -12.26 -15.52
N HIS A 45 -1.96 -12.54 -14.82
CA HIS A 45 -0.68 -12.84 -15.42
C HIS A 45 -0.24 -14.25 -15.01
N VAL A 46 0.09 -15.09 -15.98
CA VAL A 46 0.53 -16.47 -15.72
C VAL A 46 2.04 -16.55 -15.87
N ASP A 47 2.73 -16.74 -14.76
CA ASP A 47 4.13 -17.13 -14.71
C ASP A 47 4.24 -18.57 -14.15
N ARG A 48 4.88 -19.45 -14.89
CA ARG A 48 5.05 -20.86 -14.50
C ARG A 48 6.43 -21.14 -13.89
N ALA A 49 7.24 -20.11 -13.67
CA ALA A 49 8.58 -20.25 -13.12
C ALA A 49 8.60 -20.69 -11.65
N ALA A 50 7.54 -20.36 -10.89
CA ALA A 50 7.42 -20.74 -9.48
C ALA A 50 6.00 -21.27 -9.16
N PRO A 51 5.85 -22.25 -8.24
CA PRO A 51 4.56 -22.79 -7.84
C PRO A 51 3.88 -21.90 -6.79
N GLN A 52 3.79 -20.60 -7.06
CA GLN A 52 3.25 -19.59 -6.18
C GLN A 52 2.17 -18.76 -6.89
N ALA A 53 1.24 -18.23 -6.12
CA ALA A 53 0.27 -17.25 -6.55
C ALA A 53 0.47 -15.96 -5.76
N PHE A 54 0.53 -14.84 -6.47
CA PHE A 54 0.47 -13.49 -5.90
C PHE A 54 -0.93 -12.92 -6.16
N VAL A 55 -1.64 -12.60 -5.11
CA VAL A 55 -2.95 -11.96 -5.16
C VAL A 55 -2.83 -10.55 -4.61
N ASN A 56 -3.30 -9.56 -5.34
CA ASN A 56 -3.29 -8.16 -4.92
C ASN A 56 -4.66 -7.55 -5.19
N VAL A 57 -5.32 -7.10 -4.14
CA VAL A 57 -6.58 -6.36 -4.22
C VAL A 57 -6.29 -4.88 -4.01
N TYR A 58 -6.71 -4.08 -4.96
CA TYR A 58 -6.45 -2.65 -5.04
C TYR A 58 -7.74 -1.86 -4.93
N TYR A 59 -7.93 -1.17 -3.82
CA TYR A 59 -9.02 -0.22 -3.61
C TYR A 59 -8.55 1.19 -4.02
N LYS A 60 -9.30 1.84 -4.91
CA LYS A 60 -9.03 3.22 -5.34
C LYS A 60 -9.56 4.24 -4.32
N VAL A 61 -9.27 3.99 -3.07
CA VAL A 61 -9.63 4.81 -1.91
C VAL A 61 -8.39 4.93 -1.03
N GLY A 62 -8.04 6.13 -0.62
CA GLY A 62 -6.91 6.41 0.25
C GLY A 62 -7.09 7.70 1.03
N SER A 63 -6.01 8.21 1.61
CA SER A 63 -6.13 9.38 2.49
C SER A 63 -6.60 10.67 1.79
N ARG A 64 -6.52 10.75 0.47
CA ARG A 64 -7.08 11.89 -0.28
C ARG A 64 -8.60 11.97 -0.24
N ASP A 65 -9.26 10.83 0.00
CA ASP A 65 -10.73 10.73 0.03
C ASP A 65 -11.28 11.07 1.43
N GLU A 66 -10.40 11.31 2.40
CA GLU A 66 -10.74 11.71 3.76
C GLU A 66 -11.21 13.16 3.83
N GLN A 67 -12.03 13.45 4.82
CA GLN A 67 -12.48 14.80 5.11
C GLN A 67 -11.69 15.40 6.28
N PRO A 68 -11.56 16.72 6.36
CA PRO A 68 -11.03 17.39 7.55
C PRO A 68 -11.76 16.92 8.81
N GLY A 69 -11.00 16.59 9.87
CA GLY A 69 -11.52 15.99 11.10
C GLY A 69 -11.70 14.47 11.05
N LYS A 70 -11.31 13.83 9.94
CA LYS A 70 -11.35 12.37 9.75
C LYS A 70 -10.08 11.86 9.06
N THR A 71 -8.93 12.50 9.32
CA THR A 71 -7.65 12.07 8.75
C THR A 71 -7.14 10.80 9.43
N GLY A 72 -6.56 9.89 8.64
CA GLY A 72 -6.08 8.58 9.10
C GLY A 72 -7.14 7.48 9.03
N PHE A 73 -8.38 7.78 8.62
CA PHE A 73 -9.45 6.78 8.54
C PHE A 73 -9.19 5.72 7.47
N ALA A 74 -8.61 6.08 6.34
CA ALA A 74 -8.24 5.10 5.31
C ALA A 74 -7.24 4.07 5.83
N HIS A 75 -6.25 4.51 6.59
CA HIS A 75 -5.27 3.63 7.24
C HIS A 75 -5.89 2.82 8.39
N LEU A 76 -6.73 3.42 9.22
CA LEU A 76 -7.47 2.70 10.26
C LEU A 76 -8.35 1.60 9.63
N PHE A 77 -8.99 1.89 8.50
CA PHE A 77 -9.79 0.91 7.78
C PHE A 77 -8.94 -0.22 7.18
N GLU A 78 -7.71 0.07 6.74
CA GLU A 78 -6.74 -0.97 6.37
C GLU A 78 -6.55 -1.96 7.51
N HIS A 79 -6.32 -1.49 8.74
CA HIS A 79 -6.17 -2.35 9.91
C HIS A 79 -7.44 -3.17 10.20
N LEU A 80 -8.61 -2.54 10.15
CA LEU A 80 -9.89 -3.24 10.39
C LEU A 80 -10.12 -4.38 9.38
N MET A 81 -9.70 -4.21 8.15
CA MET A 81 -9.84 -5.25 7.12
C MET A 81 -8.97 -6.49 7.34
N PHE A 82 -8.02 -6.47 8.26
CA PHE A 82 -7.28 -7.66 8.70
C PHE A 82 -7.93 -8.40 9.86
N ASN A 83 -8.97 -7.83 10.48
CA ASN A 83 -9.59 -8.32 11.72
C ASN A 83 -10.84 -9.17 11.49
N GLY A 84 -10.90 -9.86 10.35
CA GLY A 84 -11.98 -10.79 10.04
C GLY A 84 -13.14 -10.17 9.27
N SER A 85 -14.08 -11.03 8.93
CA SER A 85 -15.31 -10.78 8.19
C SER A 85 -16.44 -11.63 8.79
N GLU A 86 -17.68 -11.46 8.34
CA GLU A 86 -18.85 -12.16 8.92
C GLU A 86 -18.74 -13.68 8.88
N ASN A 87 -18.09 -14.25 7.85
CA ASN A 87 -17.96 -15.71 7.72
C ASN A 87 -16.57 -16.22 8.13
N PHE A 88 -15.64 -15.32 8.44
CA PHE A 88 -14.32 -15.61 8.98
C PHE A 88 -13.96 -14.56 10.04
N ASP A 89 -14.48 -14.73 11.25
CA ASP A 89 -14.29 -13.79 12.36
C ASP A 89 -12.99 -14.07 13.12
N ASP A 90 -11.86 -14.03 12.40
CA ASP A 90 -10.49 -14.19 12.95
C ASP A 90 -9.52 -13.35 12.12
N GLU A 91 -8.29 -13.20 12.61
CA GLU A 91 -7.23 -12.47 11.89
C GLU A 91 -6.82 -13.19 10.60
N TYR A 92 -6.70 -12.42 9.52
CA TYR A 92 -6.30 -12.92 8.18
C TYR A 92 -4.86 -13.43 8.10
N PHE A 93 -4.02 -13.12 9.09
CA PHE A 93 -2.62 -13.53 9.11
C PHE A 93 -2.46 -15.05 9.28
N ALA A 94 -3.15 -15.64 10.25
CA ALA A 94 -3.02 -17.04 10.57
C ALA A 94 -3.29 -17.98 9.37
N PRO A 95 -4.44 -17.93 8.68
CA PRO A 95 -4.75 -18.85 7.59
C PRO A 95 -3.82 -18.73 6.38
N ILE A 96 -3.16 -17.58 6.21
CA ILE A 96 -2.17 -17.37 5.13
C ILE A 96 -0.80 -17.90 5.56
N GLN A 97 -0.40 -17.65 6.79
CA GLN A 97 0.89 -18.15 7.32
C GLN A 97 0.90 -19.66 7.49
N ASP A 98 -0.21 -20.28 7.87
CA ASP A 98 -0.36 -21.74 8.03
C ASP A 98 -0.08 -22.51 6.73
N VAL A 99 -0.31 -21.88 5.58
CA VAL A 99 0.00 -22.48 4.27
C VAL A 99 1.39 -22.07 3.75
N GLY A 100 2.20 -21.42 4.57
CA GLY A 100 3.53 -20.93 4.19
C GLY A 100 3.49 -19.66 3.34
N GLY A 101 2.40 -18.92 3.36
CA GLY A 101 2.24 -17.65 2.67
C GLY A 101 2.70 -16.45 3.50
N SER A 102 2.71 -15.30 2.84
CA SER A 102 2.91 -13.98 3.45
C SER A 102 1.83 -13.04 2.97
N LEU A 103 1.44 -12.07 3.80
CA LEU A 103 0.49 -11.03 3.44
C LEU A 103 0.90 -9.70 4.04
N ASN A 104 0.42 -8.63 3.43
CA ASN A 104 0.51 -7.27 3.96
C ASN A 104 -0.56 -6.36 3.33
N GLY A 105 -0.69 -5.15 3.86
CA GLY A 105 -1.43 -4.05 3.28
C GLY A 105 -0.61 -2.77 3.28
N ASP A 106 -1.03 -1.81 2.52
CA ASP A 106 -0.53 -0.44 2.60
C ASP A 106 -1.59 0.56 2.13
N THR A 107 -1.60 1.72 2.79
CA THR A 107 -2.43 2.87 2.45
C THR A 107 -1.57 4.02 1.95
N PHE A 108 -1.98 4.62 0.83
CA PHE A 108 -1.39 5.83 0.26
C PHE A 108 -2.46 6.88 0.03
N PHE A 109 -2.09 8.01 -0.58
CA PHE A 109 -3.05 9.08 -0.88
C PHE A 109 -4.22 8.60 -1.74
N ASP A 110 -3.94 7.81 -2.78
CA ASP A 110 -4.91 7.46 -3.82
C ASP A 110 -5.42 6.01 -3.74
N ARG A 111 -4.93 5.22 -2.80
CA ARG A 111 -5.22 3.78 -2.74
C ARG A 111 -4.99 3.17 -1.37
N THR A 112 -5.69 2.07 -1.15
CA THR A 112 -5.37 1.05 -0.15
C THR A 112 -5.30 -0.28 -0.87
N ARG A 113 -4.31 -1.11 -0.57
CA ARG A 113 -4.19 -2.44 -1.16
C ARG A 113 -3.84 -3.49 -0.13
N TYR A 114 -4.24 -4.71 -0.44
CA TYR A 114 -3.92 -5.90 0.32
C TYR A 114 -3.30 -6.90 -0.64
N TYR A 115 -2.18 -7.50 -0.26
CA TYR A 115 -1.48 -8.42 -1.13
C TYR A 115 -0.90 -9.59 -0.34
N GLN A 116 -0.93 -10.75 -0.97
CA GLN A 116 -0.43 -11.98 -0.41
C GLN A 116 0.27 -12.83 -1.47
N THR A 117 1.32 -13.52 -1.02
CA THR A 117 1.99 -14.56 -1.79
C THR A 117 1.78 -15.88 -1.07
N VAL A 118 1.25 -16.86 -1.79
CA VAL A 118 0.95 -18.19 -1.25
C VAL A 118 1.38 -19.27 -2.23
N PRO A 119 1.59 -20.53 -1.79
CA PRO A 119 1.64 -21.65 -2.70
C PRO A 119 0.38 -21.69 -3.58
N ASN A 120 0.50 -22.07 -4.85
CA ASN A 120 -0.62 -22.10 -5.78
C ASN A 120 -1.79 -22.98 -5.33
N THR A 121 -1.53 -24.00 -4.50
CA THR A 121 -2.53 -24.87 -3.88
C THR A 121 -3.42 -24.14 -2.87
N ALA A 122 -3.02 -22.97 -2.38
CA ALA A 122 -3.78 -22.15 -1.44
C ALA A 122 -4.51 -20.97 -2.11
N LEU A 123 -4.44 -20.85 -3.44
CA LEU A 123 -5.07 -19.74 -4.17
C LEU A 123 -6.57 -19.60 -3.89
N GLU A 124 -7.31 -20.72 -3.90
CA GLU A 124 -8.76 -20.72 -3.64
C GLU A 124 -9.08 -20.17 -2.24
N ARG A 125 -8.27 -20.55 -1.23
CA ARG A 125 -8.42 -20.00 0.13
C ARG A 125 -8.26 -18.49 0.17
N VAL A 126 -7.22 -17.98 -0.51
CA VAL A 126 -6.98 -16.54 -0.58
C VAL A 126 -8.13 -15.81 -1.28
N LEU A 127 -8.57 -16.32 -2.42
CA LEU A 127 -9.68 -15.72 -3.16
C LEU A 127 -10.98 -15.74 -2.35
N TRP A 128 -11.22 -16.80 -1.58
CA TRP A 128 -12.37 -16.87 -0.69
C TRP A 128 -12.29 -15.81 0.42
N LEU A 129 -11.15 -15.70 1.12
CA LEU A 129 -10.94 -14.69 2.16
C LEU A 129 -11.10 -13.26 1.61
N GLU A 130 -10.52 -12.98 0.44
CA GLU A 130 -10.66 -11.68 -0.20
C GLU A 130 -12.10 -11.36 -0.58
N SER A 131 -12.83 -12.33 -1.15
CA SER A 131 -14.23 -12.14 -1.51
C SER A 131 -15.13 -11.95 -0.29
N ASP A 132 -14.84 -12.65 0.80
CA ASP A 132 -15.61 -12.55 2.04
C ASP A 132 -15.43 -11.15 2.66
N ARG A 133 -14.21 -10.67 2.82
CA ARG A 133 -14.02 -9.31 3.34
C ARG A 133 -14.53 -8.22 2.41
N MET A 134 -14.56 -8.41 1.08
CA MET A 134 -15.17 -7.45 0.17
C MET A 134 -16.68 -7.35 0.36
N GLY A 135 -17.36 -8.46 0.58
CA GLY A 135 -18.81 -8.52 0.65
C GLY A 135 -19.38 -8.46 2.06
N HIS A 136 -18.62 -8.88 3.07
CA HIS A 136 -19.10 -9.21 4.42
C HIS A 136 -18.22 -8.63 5.53
N LEU A 137 -17.52 -7.51 5.30
CA LEU A 137 -16.69 -6.88 6.31
C LEU A 137 -17.52 -6.16 7.38
N LEU A 138 -18.49 -5.34 6.95
CA LEU A 138 -19.11 -4.34 7.83
C LEU A 138 -19.84 -4.95 9.03
N GLY A 139 -20.47 -6.10 8.84
CA GLY A 139 -21.14 -6.81 9.93
C GLY A 139 -20.19 -7.39 10.99
N ALA A 140 -18.91 -7.57 10.63
CA ALA A 140 -17.89 -8.05 11.55
C ALA A 140 -17.14 -6.93 12.29
N VAL A 141 -17.32 -5.66 11.91
CA VAL A 141 -16.68 -4.52 12.58
C VAL A 141 -17.45 -4.16 13.83
N THR A 142 -16.87 -4.46 14.98
CA THR A 142 -17.44 -4.14 16.31
C THR A 142 -16.75 -2.93 16.93
N GLN A 143 -17.38 -2.34 17.94
CA GLN A 143 -16.76 -1.26 18.71
C GLN A 143 -15.44 -1.70 19.36
N GLU A 144 -15.37 -2.93 19.83
CA GLU A 144 -14.15 -3.50 20.42
C GLU A 144 -13.00 -3.56 19.40
N LYS A 145 -13.27 -4.07 18.20
CA LYS A 145 -12.28 -4.11 17.10
C LYS A 145 -11.84 -2.70 16.70
N LEU A 146 -12.79 -1.78 16.59
CA LEU A 146 -12.47 -0.38 16.28
C LEU A 146 -11.55 0.23 17.36
N ASP A 147 -11.88 0.08 18.64
CA ASP A 147 -11.09 0.64 19.74
C ASP A 147 -9.69 0.01 19.80
N GLN A 148 -9.60 -1.30 19.56
CA GLN A 148 -8.33 -2.01 19.48
C GLN A 148 -7.46 -1.47 18.35
N GLN A 149 -7.98 -1.41 17.13
CA GLN A 149 -7.20 -0.97 15.96
C GLN A 149 -6.87 0.51 16.01
N ARG A 150 -7.75 1.35 16.54
CA ARG A 150 -7.43 2.75 16.86
C ARG A 150 -6.18 2.83 17.75
N GLY A 151 -6.14 2.03 18.82
CA GLY A 151 -4.98 1.97 19.72
C GLY A 151 -3.70 1.53 19.02
N VAL A 152 -3.77 0.57 18.08
CA VAL A 152 -2.63 0.12 17.27
C VAL A 152 -2.12 1.26 16.38
N VAL A 153 -2.99 1.89 15.59
CA VAL A 153 -2.61 3.01 14.69
C VAL A 153 -2.03 4.19 15.47
N GLN A 154 -2.62 4.54 16.63
CA GLN A 154 -2.08 5.57 17.51
C GLN A 154 -0.68 5.23 18.03
N ASN A 155 -0.44 3.96 18.36
CA ASN A 155 0.89 3.50 18.78
C ASN A 155 1.90 3.55 17.64
N GLU A 156 1.50 3.23 16.41
CA GLU A 156 2.34 3.38 15.21
C GLU A 156 2.71 4.85 14.99
N LYS A 157 1.73 5.74 15.07
CA LYS A 157 2.00 7.18 14.97
C LYS A 157 2.99 7.65 16.04
N ARG A 158 2.80 7.29 17.31
CA ARG A 158 3.74 7.64 18.39
C ARG A 158 5.14 7.11 18.12
N ARG A 159 5.28 5.88 17.60
CA ARG A 159 6.58 5.31 17.20
C ARG A 159 7.19 6.08 16.03
N GLY A 160 6.36 6.49 15.06
CA GLY A 160 6.77 7.34 13.95
C GLY A 160 7.31 8.67 14.44
N ASP A 161 6.54 9.37 15.25
CA ASP A 161 6.83 10.72 15.77
C ASP A 161 8.10 10.75 16.65
N ASN A 162 8.46 9.64 17.28
CA ASN A 162 9.68 9.50 18.09
C ASN A 162 10.96 9.27 17.26
N ARG A 163 10.88 9.16 15.94
CA ARG A 163 12.07 9.00 15.08
C ARG A 163 12.74 10.35 14.81
N PRO A 164 14.05 10.38 14.63
CA PRO A 164 14.73 11.58 14.15
C PRO A 164 14.10 12.08 12.85
N TYR A 165 13.86 13.38 12.75
CA TYR A 165 13.24 14.03 11.58
C TYR A 165 11.80 13.60 11.26
N ALA A 166 11.07 13.01 12.18
CA ALA A 166 9.70 12.52 11.98
C ALA A 166 8.76 13.58 11.39
N GLU A 167 8.81 14.82 11.92
CA GLU A 167 7.99 15.93 11.46
C GLU A 167 8.36 16.47 10.06
N ALA A 168 9.47 16.05 9.49
CA ALA A 168 9.94 16.61 8.22
C ALA A 168 8.98 16.30 7.07
N SER A 169 8.41 15.10 7.04
CA SER A 169 7.44 14.68 6.03
C SER A 169 6.14 15.48 6.13
N ASP A 170 5.60 15.66 7.34
CA ASP A 170 4.35 16.40 7.56
C ASP A 170 4.53 17.89 7.21
N LYS A 171 5.66 18.48 7.62
CA LYS A 171 6.00 19.87 7.26
C LYS A 171 6.22 20.04 5.76
N LEU A 172 6.78 19.03 5.09
CA LEU A 172 6.95 19.04 3.63
C LEU A 172 5.59 19.01 2.92
N LEU A 173 4.69 18.12 3.31
CA LEU A 173 3.34 18.05 2.74
C LEU A 173 2.57 19.35 2.95
N ALA A 174 2.58 19.88 4.18
CA ALA A 174 1.94 21.16 4.49
C ALA A 174 2.55 22.36 3.76
N GLY A 175 3.82 22.27 3.37
CA GLY A 175 4.51 23.32 2.60
C GLY A 175 4.33 23.21 1.08
N LEU A 176 4.11 22.00 0.57
CA LEU A 176 3.92 21.74 -0.86
C LEU A 176 2.46 21.94 -1.31
N TYR A 177 1.51 21.66 -0.43
CA TYR A 177 0.09 21.71 -0.75
C TYR A 177 -0.63 22.79 0.04
N PRO A 178 -1.61 23.50 -0.56
CA PRO A 178 -2.44 24.46 0.16
C PRO A 178 -3.21 23.77 1.31
N GLN A 179 -3.54 24.54 2.34
CA GLN A 179 -4.38 24.04 3.43
C GLN A 179 -5.73 23.52 2.89
N GLY A 180 -6.11 22.31 3.30
CA GLY A 180 -7.33 21.63 2.83
C GLY A 180 -7.17 20.88 1.51
N HIS A 181 -6.00 20.93 0.88
CA HIS A 181 -5.72 20.04 -0.25
C HIS A 181 -5.64 18.59 0.24
N PRO A 182 -6.21 17.59 -0.47
CA PRO A 182 -6.23 16.20 -0.05
C PRO A 182 -4.86 15.56 0.22
N TYR A 183 -3.78 16.15 -0.24
CA TYR A 183 -2.40 15.71 -0.01
C TYR A 183 -1.66 16.55 1.04
N SER A 184 -2.36 17.44 1.76
CA SER A 184 -1.71 18.28 2.77
C SER A 184 -1.55 17.62 4.15
N TRP A 185 -2.06 16.40 4.33
CA TRP A 185 -1.90 15.59 5.54
C TRP A 185 -1.32 14.22 5.22
N SER A 186 -0.72 13.58 6.22
CA SER A 186 -0.16 12.22 6.08
C SER A 186 -1.24 11.15 6.14
N THR A 187 -0.95 9.98 5.56
CA THR A 187 -1.88 8.84 5.53
C THR A 187 -2.21 8.28 6.91
N ILE A 188 -1.32 8.46 7.91
CA ILE A 188 -1.57 8.02 9.27
C ILE A 188 -2.53 8.96 10.02
N GLY A 189 -2.75 10.18 9.52
CA GLY A 189 -3.65 11.16 10.09
C GLY A 189 -3.19 11.80 11.40
N SER A 190 -4.11 12.47 12.08
CA SER A 190 -3.89 13.09 13.39
C SER A 190 -4.39 12.19 14.53
N MET A 191 -3.83 12.38 15.74
CA MET A 191 -4.29 11.66 16.92
C MET A 191 -5.73 12.05 17.30
N GLU A 192 -6.07 13.33 17.13
CA GLU A 192 -7.39 13.88 17.42
C GLU A 192 -8.47 13.28 16.52
N ASP A 193 -8.19 13.19 15.21
CA ASP A 193 -9.11 12.61 14.24
C ASP A 193 -9.32 11.11 14.48
N LEU A 194 -8.24 10.38 14.83
CA LEU A 194 -8.33 8.97 15.17
C LEU A 194 -9.16 8.72 16.43
N ASP A 195 -9.07 9.62 17.44
CA ASP A 195 -9.90 9.54 18.63
C ASP A 195 -11.39 9.79 18.34
N ALA A 196 -11.68 10.58 17.31
CA ALA A 196 -13.05 10.87 16.87
C ALA A 196 -13.67 9.74 16.01
N ALA A 197 -12.92 8.69 15.65
CA ALA A 197 -13.46 7.58 14.86
C ALA A 197 -14.57 6.83 15.62
N SER A 198 -15.72 6.67 14.97
CA SER A 198 -16.90 5.95 15.49
C SER A 198 -17.46 5.01 14.43
N LEU A 199 -18.34 4.10 14.83
CA LEU A 199 -19.10 3.22 13.92
C LEU A 199 -20.32 3.92 13.28
N GLU A 200 -20.63 5.16 13.69
CA GLU A 200 -21.75 5.98 13.21
C GLU A 200 -21.33 6.93 12.08
#